data_82a654dbfb20edc7eb00d1f01e7362ff
#
_entry.id   82a654dbfb20edc7eb00d1f01e7362ff
#
_cell.length_a   1.000
_cell.length_b   1.000
_cell.length_c   1.000
_cell.angle_alpha   90.00
_cell.angle_beta   90.00
_cell.angle_gamma   90.00
#
_symmetry.space_group_name_H-M   'P 1'
#
loop_
_entity.id
_entity.type
_entity.pdbx_description
1 polymer ?
#
loop_
_entity_poly.entity_id
_entity_poly.type
_entity_poly.pdbx_seq_one_letter_code
_entity_poly.pdbx_strand_id
1 'polypeptide(L)'
;MKLTFLGANHEVTGSCTLLEAAGQRYLIDCGMEQGKNVYENQPLPVAPGEIDGVLVTHAHIDHTGQLPLLVRNGFRGRIYATKPTTQLCSIMLRDSAHIQEFEAEWKNRKAKRAGAEPVEPMYTVQDAEAAMQLFRGM
;
A
#
# COMPACT_ATOMS: atom_id res chain seq x y z
N MET A 1 20.63 -3.88 13.98
CA MET A 1 19.87 -3.64 12.73
C MET A 1 19.28 -4.96 12.24
N LYS A 2 18.02 -4.93 11.86
CA LYS A 2 17.32 -6.12 11.36
C LYS A 2 16.53 -5.76 10.11
N LEU A 3 16.61 -6.62 9.08
CA LEU A 3 15.79 -6.53 7.88
C LEU A 3 14.86 -7.73 7.83
N THR A 4 13.58 -7.48 7.57
CA THR A 4 12.58 -8.54 7.38
C THR A 4 11.94 -8.34 6.02
N PHE A 5 12.10 -9.31 5.12
CA PHE A 5 11.54 -9.27 3.78
C PHE A 5 10.10 -9.78 3.82
N LEU A 6 9.15 -8.88 3.63
CA LEU A 6 7.72 -9.19 3.71
C LEU A 6 7.09 -9.46 2.34
N GLY A 7 7.68 -8.94 1.28
CA GLY A 7 7.18 -9.11 -0.08
C GLY A 7 8.29 -9.09 -1.11
N ALA A 8 7.96 -9.43 -2.35
CA ALA A 8 8.88 -9.63 -3.47
C ALA A 8 9.98 -10.66 -3.15
N ASN A 9 9.67 -11.59 -2.27
CA ASN A 9 10.59 -12.64 -1.84
C ASN A 9 10.43 -13.81 -2.81
N HIS A 10 11.41 -14.03 -3.68
CA HIS A 10 11.35 -14.90 -4.85
C HIS A 10 10.31 -14.47 -5.90
N GLU A 11 9.87 -13.22 -5.83
CA GLU A 11 8.92 -12.61 -6.74
C GLU A 11 9.39 -11.20 -7.15
N VAL A 12 8.77 -10.64 -8.18
CA VAL A 12 9.12 -9.30 -8.66
C VAL A 12 8.21 -8.24 -8.04
N THR A 13 6.93 -8.55 -7.81
CA THR A 13 5.94 -7.58 -7.36
C THR A 13 5.66 -7.67 -5.87
N GLY A 14 5.09 -6.61 -5.30
CA GLY A 14 4.75 -6.55 -3.90
C GLY A 14 5.92 -6.22 -2.97
N SER A 15 6.87 -5.42 -3.44
CA SER A 15 8.06 -5.07 -2.65
C SER A 15 7.70 -4.43 -1.31
N CYS A 16 8.17 -5.03 -0.23
CA CYS A 16 7.97 -4.53 1.13
C CYS A 16 9.01 -5.13 2.06
N THR A 17 9.81 -4.27 2.67
CA THR A 17 10.86 -4.70 3.60
C THR A 17 10.78 -3.89 4.87
N LEU A 18 10.76 -4.54 6.02
CA LEU A 18 10.81 -3.88 7.33
C LEU A 18 12.26 -3.75 7.77
N LEU A 19 12.67 -2.52 8.03
CA LEU A 19 13.98 -2.18 8.59
C LEU A 19 13.81 -1.75 10.05
N GLU A 20 14.46 -2.44 10.95
CA GLU A 20 14.51 -2.08 12.36
C GLU A 20 15.94 -1.69 12.74
N ALA A 21 16.14 -0.45 13.17
CA ALA A 21 17.45 0.07 13.53
C ALA A 21 17.31 1.24 14.50
N ALA A 22 18.22 1.34 15.47
CA ALA A 22 18.29 2.43 16.42
C ALA A 22 16.96 2.72 17.16
N GLY A 23 16.18 1.67 17.43
CA GLY A 23 14.88 1.79 18.07
C GLY A 23 13.77 2.30 17.19
N GLN A 24 14.00 2.44 15.89
CA GLN A 24 13.02 2.89 14.91
C GLN A 24 12.68 1.81 13.90
N ARG A 25 11.50 1.92 13.31
CA ARG A 25 10.98 0.97 12.31
C ARG A 25 10.58 1.71 11.06
N TYR A 26 11.16 1.31 9.94
CA TYR A 26 10.86 1.87 8.62
C TYR A 26 10.47 0.76 7.66
N LEU A 27 9.50 1.05 6.79
CA LEU A 27 9.27 0.21 5.61
C LEU A 27 10.07 0.78 4.43
N ILE A 28 10.71 -0.11 3.70
CA ILE A 28 11.26 0.21 2.38
C ILE A 28 10.27 -0.34 1.37
N ASP A 29 9.56 0.54 0.73
CA ASP A 29 8.41 0.28 -0.14
C ASP A 29 7.25 -0.39 0.61
N CYS A 30 6.06 -0.29 0.03
CA CYS A 30 4.83 -0.91 0.52
C CYS A 30 3.98 -1.23 -0.70
N GLY A 31 4.38 -2.26 -1.42
CA GLY A 31 3.90 -2.57 -2.75
C GLY A 31 2.73 -3.53 -2.78
N MET A 32 2.02 -3.49 -3.89
CA MET A 32 0.91 -4.40 -4.19
C MET A 32 1.41 -5.55 -5.07
N GLU A 33 1.03 -6.76 -4.74
CA GLU A 33 1.29 -7.90 -5.61
C GLU A 33 0.48 -7.75 -6.90
N GLN A 34 1.08 -8.11 -8.02
CA GLN A 34 0.47 -8.03 -9.34
C GLN A 34 0.65 -9.35 -10.09
N GLY A 35 -0.37 -9.73 -10.84
CA GLY A 35 -0.34 -10.94 -11.67
C GLY A 35 -1.16 -12.08 -11.08
N LYS A 36 -1.06 -13.23 -11.75
CA LYS A 36 -1.70 -14.47 -11.32
C LYS A 36 -0.68 -15.38 -10.65
N ASN A 37 -1.13 -16.16 -9.66
CA ASN A 37 -0.28 -17.14 -8.97
C ASN A 37 0.95 -16.51 -8.29
N VAL A 38 0.79 -15.32 -7.74
CA VAL A 38 1.84 -14.66 -6.98
C VAL A 38 1.82 -15.14 -5.52
N TYR A 39 3.00 -15.14 -4.89
CA TYR A 39 3.09 -15.36 -3.45
C TYR A 39 2.55 -14.15 -2.72
N GLU A 40 1.64 -14.38 -1.77
CA GLU A 40 1.12 -13.30 -0.94
C GLU A 40 2.22 -12.75 -0.02
N ASN A 41 2.20 -11.42 0.16
CA ASN A 41 3.09 -10.78 1.11
C ASN A 41 2.80 -11.29 2.52
N GLN A 42 3.86 -11.42 3.32
CA GLN A 42 3.71 -11.71 4.73
C GLN A 42 3.05 -10.53 5.44
N PRO A 43 2.17 -10.78 6.43
CA PRO A 43 1.60 -9.70 7.21
C PRO A 43 2.69 -8.95 7.97
N LEU A 44 2.46 -7.68 8.24
CA LEU A 44 3.37 -6.88 9.06
C LEU A 44 3.48 -7.52 10.46
N PRO A 45 4.69 -7.76 10.96
CA PRO A 45 4.89 -8.31 12.30
C PRO A 45 4.64 -7.29 13.42
N VAL A 46 4.37 -6.04 13.06
CA VAL A 46 4.10 -4.93 13.99
C VAL A 46 2.84 -4.19 13.52
N ALA A 47 2.19 -3.48 14.43
CA ALA A 47 1.03 -2.66 14.05
C ALA A 47 1.47 -1.50 13.14
N PRO A 48 0.67 -1.11 12.13
CA PRO A 48 1.02 0.03 11.28
C PRO A 48 1.33 1.32 12.03
N GLY A 49 0.67 1.57 13.17
CA GLY A 49 0.96 2.72 14.03
C GLY A 49 2.33 2.69 14.70
N GLU A 50 3.00 1.55 14.71
CA GLU A 50 4.36 1.39 15.25
C GLU A 50 5.45 1.62 14.20
N ILE A 51 5.08 1.85 12.96
CA ILE A 51 6.00 2.19 11.87
C ILE A 51 6.29 3.70 11.91
N ASP A 52 7.55 4.06 11.99
CA ASP A 52 7.98 5.46 12.10
C ASP A 52 7.98 6.18 10.75
N GLY A 53 8.24 5.46 9.67
CA GLY A 53 8.25 6.05 8.35
C GLY A 53 8.32 5.01 7.25
N VAL A 54 8.09 5.47 6.02
CA VAL A 54 8.22 4.65 4.80
C VAL A 54 9.19 5.35 3.85
N LEU A 55 10.09 4.60 3.27
CA LEU A 55 11.03 5.05 2.24
C LEU A 55 10.59 4.44 0.92
N VAL A 56 10.16 5.28 -0.02
CA VAL A 56 9.67 4.84 -1.33
C VAL A 56 10.77 4.95 -2.35
N THR A 57 11.11 3.84 -2.99
CA THR A 57 12.18 3.80 -4.00
C THR A 57 11.74 4.43 -5.32
N HIS A 58 10.54 4.11 -5.78
CA HIS A 58 9.96 4.69 -7.00
C HIS A 58 8.44 4.49 -7.02
N ALA A 59 7.75 5.07 -8.02
CA ALA A 59 6.31 5.24 -8.00
C ALA A 59 5.48 4.01 -8.44
N HIS A 60 6.09 2.95 -8.96
CA HIS A 60 5.34 1.80 -9.46
C HIS A 60 4.43 1.20 -8.38
N ILE A 61 3.26 0.71 -8.79
CA ILE A 61 2.24 0.15 -7.90
C ILE A 61 2.74 -1.05 -7.10
N ASP A 62 3.63 -1.85 -7.66
CA ASP A 62 4.27 -2.97 -6.97
C ASP A 62 5.25 -2.53 -5.87
N HIS A 63 5.50 -1.22 -5.73
CA HIS A 63 6.32 -0.62 -4.67
C HIS A 63 5.53 0.35 -3.78
N THR A 64 4.36 0.82 -4.21
CA THR A 64 3.59 1.86 -3.50
C THR A 64 2.12 1.52 -3.27
N GLY A 65 1.60 0.52 -3.95
CA GLY A 65 0.16 0.27 -4.06
C GLY A 65 -0.55 -0.08 -2.75
N GLN A 66 0.16 -0.45 -1.69
CA GLN A 66 -0.41 -0.74 -0.38
C GLN A 66 -0.31 0.43 0.60
N LEU A 67 0.27 1.57 0.20
CA LEU A 67 0.40 2.73 1.08
C LEU A 67 -0.95 3.25 1.60
N PRO A 68 -2.00 3.38 0.78
CA PRO A 68 -3.30 3.80 1.30
C PRO A 68 -3.88 2.81 2.32
N LEU A 69 -3.67 1.51 2.13
CA LEU A 69 -4.10 0.50 3.08
C LEU A 69 -3.34 0.62 4.41
N LEU A 70 -2.04 0.86 4.34
CA LEU A 70 -1.20 1.06 5.53
C LEU A 70 -1.73 2.24 6.36
N VAL A 71 -2.08 3.35 5.71
CA VAL A 71 -2.65 4.54 6.36
C VAL A 71 -4.03 4.24 6.94
N ARG A 72 -4.88 3.54 6.20
CA ARG A 72 -6.20 3.10 6.66
C ARG A 72 -6.10 2.26 7.94
N ASN A 73 -5.06 1.44 8.04
CA ASN A 73 -4.83 0.55 9.17
C ASN A 73 -4.06 1.18 10.33
N GLY A 74 -3.80 2.49 10.28
CA GLY A 74 -3.30 3.22 11.44
C GLY A 74 -1.92 3.86 11.32
N PHE A 75 -1.24 3.74 10.17
CA PHE A 75 0.03 4.41 9.95
C PHE A 75 -0.15 5.93 10.00
N ARG A 76 0.73 6.61 10.75
CA ARG A 76 0.69 8.07 10.94
C ARG A 76 2.07 8.72 10.78
N GLY A 77 3.07 7.98 10.34
CA GLY A 77 4.42 8.49 10.10
C GLY A 77 4.54 9.27 8.81
N ARG A 78 5.76 9.45 8.34
CA ARG A 78 6.06 10.15 7.09
C ARG A 78 6.39 9.15 5.99
N ILE A 79 6.02 9.50 4.77
CA ILE A 79 6.37 8.74 3.57
C ILE A 79 7.37 9.58 2.79
N TYR A 80 8.61 9.12 2.72
CA TYR A 80 9.71 9.82 2.06
C TYR A 80 9.90 9.31 0.66
N ALA A 81 9.89 10.21 -0.30
CA ALA A 81 10.10 9.91 -1.72
C ALA A 81 10.73 11.13 -2.41
N THR A 82 11.28 10.93 -3.59
CA THR A 82 11.71 12.07 -4.42
C THR A 82 10.48 12.88 -4.84
N LYS A 83 10.67 14.15 -5.17
CA LYS A 83 9.56 15.00 -5.63
C LYS A 83 8.84 14.43 -6.86
N PRO A 84 9.53 13.96 -7.91
CA PRO A 84 8.85 13.34 -9.05
C PRO A 84 8.06 12.09 -8.65
N THR A 85 8.61 11.24 -7.78
CA THR A 85 7.91 10.05 -7.28
C THR A 85 6.64 10.45 -6.53
N THR A 86 6.71 11.47 -5.68
CA THR A 86 5.53 11.97 -4.94
C THR A 86 4.45 12.46 -5.91
N GLN A 87 4.81 13.19 -6.95
CA GLN A 87 3.86 13.65 -7.95
C GLN A 87 3.19 12.50 -8.71
N LEU A 88 3.96 11.49 -9.12
CA LEU A 88 3.42 10.31 -9.78
C LEU A 88 2.50 9.51 -8.85
N CYS A 89 2.89 9.33 -7.60
CA CYS A 89 2.05 8.64 -6.61
C CYS A 89 0.71 9.34 -6.41
N SER A 90 0.67 10.67 -6.47
CA SER A 90 -0.58 11.41 -6.33
C SER A 90 -1.61 11.05 -7.39
N ILE A 91 -1.15 10.71 -8.58
CA ILE A 91 -2.00 10.27 -9.69
C ILE A 91 -2.29 8.77 -9.58
N MET A 92 -1.26 7.96 -9.41
CA MET A 92 -1.35 6.50 -9.47
C MET A 92 -2.14 5.90 -8.32
N LEU A 93 -1.97 6.42 -7.10
CA LEU A 93 -2.68 5.89 -5.94
C LEU A 93 -4.17 6.26 -5.98
N ARG A 94 -4.52 7.46 -6.44
CA ARG A 94 -5.91 7.84 -6.65
C ARG A 94 -6.57 6.99 -7.73
N ASP A 95 -5.87 6.77 -8.84
CA ASP A 95 -6.37 5.93 -9.93
C ASP A 95 -6.58 4.49 -9.46
N SER A 96 -5.63 3.92 -8.75
CA SER A 96 -5.76 2.59 -8.15
C SER A 96 -6.99 2.49 -7.24
N ALA A 97 -7.20 3.51 -6.40
CA ALA A 97 -8.36 3.54 -5.50
C ALA A 97 -9.68 3.63 -6.27
N HIS A 98 -9.75 4.46 -7.31
CA HIS A 98 -10.93 4.54 -8.18
C HIS A 98 -11.26 3.23 -8.86
N ILE A 99 -10.24 2.54 -9.38
CA ILE A 99 -10.41 1.22 -10.00
C ILE A 99 -10.96 0.22 -9.00
N GLN A 100 -10.42 0.20 -7.79
CA GLN A 100 -10.87 -0.72 -6.73
C GLN A 100 -12.31 -0.43 -6.28
N GLU A 101 -12.67 0.85 -6.13
CA GLU A 101 -14.04 1.23 -5.79
C GLU A 101 -15.03 0.84 -6.88
N PHE A 102 -14.67 1.08 -8.15
CA PHE A 102 -15.48 0.71 -9.31
C PHE A 102 -15.69 -0.80 -9.39
N GLU A 103 -14.62 -1.57 -9.23
CA GLU A 103 -14.69 -3.04 -9.24
C GLU A 103 -15.55 -3.57 -8.09
N ALA A 104 -15.43 -2.98 -6.91
CA ALA A 104 -16.25 -3.36 -5.76
C ALA A 104 -17.73 -3.07 -6.01
N GLU A 105 -18.07 -1.91 -6.57
CA GLU A 105 -19.45 -1.57 -6.94
C GLU A 105 -20.02 -2.57 -7.94
N TRP A 106 -19.26 -2.92 -8.95
CA TRP A 106 -19.69 -3.87 -9.98
C TRP A 106 -19.92 -5.26 -9.41
N LYS A 107 -19.00 -5.74 -8.57
CA LYS A 107 -19.15 -7.01 -7.86
C LYS A 107 -20.36 -6.98 -6.94
N ASN A 108 -20.62 -5.87 -6.26
CA ASN A 108 -21.76 -5.72 -5.36
C ASN A 108 -23.11 -5.73 -6.09
N ARG A 109 -23.18 -5.18 -7.29
CA ARG A 109 -24.38 -5.29 -8.14
C ARG A 109 -24.65 -6.74 -8.50
N LYS A 110 -23.64 -7.50 -8.87
CA LYS A 110 -23.77 -8.93 -9.13
C LYS A 110 -24.13 -9.72 -7.87
N ALA A 111 -23.47 -9.43 -6.74
CA ALA A 111 -23.72 -10.09 -5.47
C ALA A 111 -25.15 -9.88 -5.00
N LYS A 112 -25.69 -8.68 -5.16
CA LYS A 112 -27.09 -8.36 -4.81
C LYS A 112 -28.07 -9.20 -5.61
N ARG A 113 -27.81 -9.40 -6.90
CA ARG A 113 -28.66 -10.24 -7.78
C ARG A 113 -28.58 -11.72 -7.39
N ALA A 114 -27.43 -12.18 -6.89
CA ALA A 114 -27.18 -13.56 -6.50
C ALA A 114 -27.45 -13.83 -5.01
N GLY A 115 -27.81 -12.82 -4.22
CA GLY A 115 -28.01 -12.93 -2.77
C GLY A 115 -26.72 -13.12 -1.99
N ALA A 116 -25.56 -12.79 -2.57
CA ALA A 116 -24.26 -12.90 -1.90
C ALA A 116 -23.91 -11.64 -1.10
N GLU A 117 -22.95 -11.78 -0.16
CA GLU A 117 -22.46 -10.68 0.65
C GLU A 117 -21.73 -9.62 -0.20
N PRO A 118 -21.91 -8.32 0.12
CA PRO A 118 -21.17 -7.26 -0.55
C PRO A 118 -19.67 -7.30 -0.24
N VAL A 119 -18.84 -6.89 -1.20
CA VAL A 119 -17.40 -6.74 -1.01
C VAL A 119 -17.03 -5.27 -0.88
N GLU A 120 -16.02 -4.98 -0.09
CA GLU A 120 -15.46 -3.65 0.07
C GLU A 120 -14.15 -3.54 -0.72
N PRO A 121 -13.80 -2.34 -1.23
CA PRO A 121 -12.48 -2.15 -1.80
C PRO A 121 -11.41 -2.28 -0.71
N MET A 122 -10.20 -2.66 -1.11
CA MET A 122 -9.06 -2.74 -0.19
C MET A 122 -8.82 -1.38 0.48
N TYR A 123 -8.93 -0.31 -0.28
CA TYR A 123 -8.92 1.06 0.20
C TYR A 123 -9.73 1.97 -0.75
N THR A 124 -10.05 3.15 -0.27
CA THR A 124 -10.85 4.14 -1.00
C THR A 124 -9.98 5.29 -1.50
N VAL A 125 -10.58 6.17 -2.34
CA VAL A 125 -9.92 7.41 -2.76
C VAL A 125 -9.59 8.29 -1.55
N GLN A 126 -10.43 8.28 -0.51
CA GLN A 126 -10.16 9.03 0.72
C GLN A 126 -8.90 8.49 1.42
N ASP A 127 -8.70 7.18 1.43
CA ASP A 127 -7.48 6.56 1.97
C ASP A 127 -6.25 6.98 1.17
N ALA A 128 -6.35 7.03 -0.16
CA ALA A 128 -5.28 7.52 -1.02
C ALA A 128 -4.95 8.98 -0.74
N GLU A 129 -5.96 9.84 -0.58
CA GLU A 129 -5.77 11.24 -0.21
C GLU A 129 -5.09 11.39 1.15
N ALA A 130 -5.51 10.61 2.13
CA ALA A 130 -4.88 10.60 3.45
C ALA A 130 -3.41 10.19 3.38
N ALA A 131 -3.08 9.18 2.56
CA ALA A 131 -1.69 8.78 2.33
C ALA A 131 -0.87 9.90 1.71
N MET A 132 -1.42 10.62 0.73
CA MET A 132 -0.71 11.73 0.08
C MET A 132 -0.35 12.85 1.06
N GLN A 133 -1.16 13.08 2.10
CA GLN A 133 -0.86 14.07 3.13
C GLN A 133 0.39 13.73 3.95
N LEU A 134 0.76 12.48 4.01
CA LEU A 134 1.95 12.00 4.75
C LEU A 134 3.23 12.02 3.93
N PHE A 135 3.13 12.21 2.62
CA PHE A 135 4.31 12.26 1.74
C PHE A 135 5.17 13.51 2.03
N ARG A 136 6.47 13.29 1.97
CA ARG A 136 7.49 14.34 2.01
C ARG A 136 8.42 14.17 0.81
N GLY A 137 8.27 15.05 -0.16
CA GLY A 137 9.13 15.08 -1.36
C GLY A 137 10.52 15.62 -1.02
N MET A 138 11.53 14.93 -1.47
CA MET A 138 12.92 15.32 -1.26
C MET A 138 13.61 15.70 -2.56
#